data_9aba34195d9b587a1f450be9f7d5c5b8
#
_entry.id   9aba34195d9b587a1f450be9f7d5c5b8
#
_cell.length_a   1.000
_cell.length_b   1.000
_cell.length_c   1.000
_cell.angle_alpha   90.00
_cell.angle_beta   90.00
_cell.angle_gamma   90.00
#
_symmetry.space_group_name_H-M   'P 1'
#
loop_
_entity.id
_entity.type
_entity.pdbx_description
1 polymer ?
#
loop_
_entity_poly.entity_id
_entity_poly.type
_entity_poly.pdbx_seq_one_letter_code
_entity_poly.pdbx_strand_id
1 'polypeptide(L)'
;MWNLFTYFFKCRHLVWLPVLCVALAGCKDDFDDSELRDQIADLDGRLTSLEKLCAQMNTNISSMQTIVSALQQNDYITGVTPITEGGNTIGYTITFMKNRPITIYHGKDGKKGEDGIT
;
A
#
# COMPACT_ATOMS: atom_id res chain seq x y z
N MET A 1 -69.13 18.24 0.01
CA MET A 1 -68.41 17.02 -0.39
C MET A 1 -67.03 17.30 -1.00
N TRP A 2 -66.91 18.34 -1.78
CA TRP A 2 -65.60 18.63 -2.39
C TRP A 2 -64.51 19.12 -1.41
N ASN A 3 -64.93 19.84 -0.36
CA ASN A 3 -64.01 20.31 0.68
C ASN A 3 -63.44 19.18 1.56
N LEU A 4 -64.13 18.08 1.78
CA LEU A 4 -63.68 16.95 2.57
C LEU A 4 -62.59 16.17 1.83
N PHE A 5 -62.69 16.10 0.52
CA PHE A 5 -61.74 15.38 -0.32
C PHE A 5 -60.37 16.12 -0.41
N THR A 6 -60.42 17.46 -0.49
CA THR A 6 -59.22 18.30 -0.45
C THR A 6 -58.55 18.29 0.92
N TYR A 7 -59.30 18.20 2.01
CA TYR A 7 -58.78 18.03 3.36
C TYR A 7 -58.10 16.66 3.54
N PHE A 8 -58.72 15.63 2.99
CA PHE A 8 -58.18 14.27 3.07
C PHE A 8 -56.89 14.15 2.25
N PHE A 9 -56.82 14.84 1.11
CA PHE A 9 -55.60 14.86 0.29
C PHE A 9 -54.47 15.67 0.93
N LYS A 10 -54.80 16.78 1.58
CA LYS A 10 -53.81 17.58 2.33
C LYS A 10 -53.32 16.88 3.56
N CYS A 11 -54.15 16.18 4.30
CA CYS A 11 -53.73 15.39 5.48
C CYS A 11 -52.86 14.20 5.08
N ARG A 12 -53.09 13.64 3.92
CA ARG A 12 -52.28 12.51 3.43
C ARG A 12 -50.85 12.92 3.13
N HIS A 13 -50.66 14.09 2.57
CA HIS A 13 -49.30 14.62 2.36
C HIS A 13 -48.64 15.07 3.67
N LEU A 14 -49.44 15.60 4.60
CA LEU A 14 -48.94 16.06 5.88
C LEU A 14 -48.45 14.90 6.79
N VAL A 15 -49.05 13.72 6.64
CA VAL A 15 -48.63 12.51 7.40
C VAL A 15 -47.41 11.82 6.77
N TRP A 16 -47.27 11.92 5.45
CA TRP A 16 -46.11 11.33 4.76
C TRP A 16 -44.82 12.13 4.94
N LEU A 17 -44.93 13.43 5.12
CA LEU A 17 -43.78 14.31 5.29
C LEU A 17 -42.97 13.99 6.55
N PRO A 18 -43.61 13.85 7.75
CA PRO A 18 -42.87 13.47 8.98
C PRO A 18 -42.38 12.03 8.92
N VAL A 19 -43.08 11.11 8.28
CA VAL A 19 -42.62 9.73 8.09
C VAL A 19 -41.37 9.68 7.22
N LEU A 20 -41.32 10.48 6.17
CA LEU A 20 -40.13 10.60 5.32
C LEU A 20 -38.95 11.24 6.08
N CYS A 21 -39.21 12.24 6.93
CA CYS A 21 -38.18 12.85 7.77
C CYS A 21 -37.63 11.89 8.81
N VAL A 22 -38.47 11.04 9.40
CA VAL A 22 -38.04 10.00 10.36
C VAL A 22 -37.21 8.93 9.65
N ALA A 23 -37.58 8.55 8.44
CA ALA A 23 -36.81 7.60 7.65
C ALA A 23 -35.41 8.14 7.25
N LEU A 24 -35.34 9.44 6.96
CA LEU A 24 -34.06 10.10 6.67
C LEU A 24 -33.20 10.34 7.93
N ALA A 25 -33.85 10.57 9.09
CA ALA A 25 -33.16 10.70 10.37
C ALA A 25 -32.67 9.36 10.90
N GLY A 26 -33.32 8.26 10.56
CA GLY A 26 -32.88 6.88 10.91
C GLY A 26 -31.60 6.45 10.19
N CYS A 27 -31.16 7.17 9.16
CA CYS A 27 -29.87 6.96 8.50
C CYS A 27 -28.69 7.63 9.23
N LYS A 28 -28.93 8.29 10.34
CA LYS A 28 -27.92 8.79 11.28
C LYS A 28 -27.65 7.79 12.40
N ASP A 29 -27.69 6.51 12.13
CA ASP A 29 -27.02 5.59 13.02
C ASP A 29 -25.56 5.99 13.03
N ASP A 30 -24.99 6.09 14.21
CA ASP A 30 -23.56 6.26 14.42
C ASP A 30 -22.84 5.10 13.71
N PHE A 31 -22.74 5.23 12.39
CA PHE A 31 -21.85 4.38 11.62
C PHE A 31 -20.46 4.75 12.07
N ASP A 32 -19.91 3.95 12.95
CA ASP A 32 -18.54 4.09 13.41
C ASP A 32 -17.62 3.76 12.23
N ASP A 33 -17.23 4.80 11.51
CA ASP A 33 -16.29 4.70 10.38
C ASP A 33 -14.84 4.64 10.84
N SER A 34 -14.58 4.61 12.15
CA SER A 34 -13.23 4.53 12.70
C SER A 34 -12.53 3.25 12.27
N GLU A 35 -13.20 2.11 12.35
CA GLU A 35 -12.64 0.83 11.88
C GLU A 35 -12.32 0.86 10.38
N LEU A 36 -13.20 1.49 9.58
CA LEU A 36 -12.99 1.62 8.15
C LEU A 36 -11.79 2.52 7.85
N ARG A 37 -11.63 3.61 8.60
CA ARG A 37 -10.48 4.51 8.48
C ARG A 37 -9.19 3.83 8.88
N ASP A 38 -9.22 3.03 9.93
CA ASP A 38 -8.06 2.25 10.37
C ASP A 38 -7.65 1.21 9.32
N GLN A 39 -8.61 0.55 8.70
CA GLN A 39 -8.35 -0.38 7.59
C GLN A 39 -7.76 0.34 6.36
N ILE A 40 -8.27 1.54 6.03
CA ILE A 40 -7.73 2.34 4.93
C ILE A 40 -6.30 2.79 5.24
N ALA A 41 -6.01 3.22 6.46
CA ALA A 41 -4.66 3.60 6.88
C ALA A 41 -3.69 2.42 6.83
N ASP A 42 -4.12 1.23 7.25
CA ASP A 42 -3.34 0.01 7.14
C ASP A 42 -3.04 -0.37 5.69
N LEU A 43 -4.05 -0.30 4.82
CA LEU A 43 -3.89 -0.56 3.38
C LEU A 43 -2.94 0.43 2.72
N ASP A 44 -3.02 1.71 3.08
CA ASP A 44 -2.13 2.75 2.57
C ASP A 44 -0.67 2.48 2.98
N GLY A 45 -0.46 2.10 4.24
CA GLY A 45 0.86 1.70 4.73
C GLY A 45 1.42 0.46 4.01
N ARG A 46 0.58 -0.53 3.74
CA ARG A 46 0.96 -1.73 2.99
C ARG A 46 1.27 -1.40 1.53
N LEU A 47 0.49 -0.53 0.91
CA LEU A 47 0.74 -0.06 -0.45
C LEU A 47 2.08 0.66 -0.56
N THR A 48 2.37 1.58 0.35
CA THR A 48 3.66 2.29 0.41
C THR A 48 4.83 1.31 0.56
N SER A 49 4.68 0.29 1.39
CA SER A 49 5.70 -0.75 1.57
C SER A 49 5.92 -1.56 0.29
N LEU A 50 4.85 -1.90 -0.43
CA LEU A 50 4.93 -2.61 -1.70
C LEU A 50 5.58 -1.76 -2.79
N GLU A 51 5.27 -0.47 -2.86
CA GLU A 51 5.90 0.46 -3.79
C GLU A 51 7.42 0.55 -3.55
N LYS A 52 7.83 0.64 -2.28
CA LYS A 52 9.24 0.62 -1.90
C LYS A 52 9.92 -0.68 -2.32
N LEU A 53 9.29 -1.83 -2.09
CA LEU A 53 9.81 -3.13 -2.52
C LEU A 53 9.95 -3.21 -4.04
N CYS A 54 8.97 -2.75 -4.80
CA CYS A 54 9.03 -2.73 -6.27
C CYS A 54 10.19 -1.86 -6.76
N ALA A 55 10.41 -0.70 -6.15
CA ALA A 55 11.52 0.17 -6.49
C ALA A 55 12.88 -0.51 -6.21
N GLN A 56 13.02 -1.20 -5.10
CA GLN A 56 14.22 -1.96 -4.77
C GLN A 56 14.44 -3.13 -5.75
N MET A 57 13.38 -3.84 -6.11
CA MET A 57 13.44 -4.92 -7.09
C MET A 57 13.90 -4.41 -8.47
N ASN A 58 13.38 -3.27 -8.91
CA ASN A 58 13.80 -2.65 -10.16
C ASN A 58 15.27 -2.24 -10.12
N THR A 59 15.74 -1.73 -8.99
CA THR A 59 17.16 -1.42 -8.78
C THR A 59 18.01 -2.69 -8.86
N ASN A 60 17.58 -3.77 -8.23
CA ASN A 60 18.27 -5.06 -8.27
C ASN A 60 18.35 -5.63 -9.70
N ILE A 61 17.26 -5.53 -10.47
CA ILE A 61 17.23 -5.98 -11.86
C ILE A 61 18.25 -5.18 -12.70
N SER A 62 18.26 -3.87 -12.57
CA SER A 62 19.22 -3.00 -13.25
C SER A 62 20.66 -3.32 -12.83
N SER A 63 20.87 -3.62 -11.56
CA SER A 63 22.18 -4.02 -11.03
C SER A 63 22.65 -5.34 -11.62
N MET A 64 21.76 -6.32 -11.76
CA MET A 64 22.07 -7.60 -12.39
C MET A 64 22.47 -7.42 -13.86
N GLN A 65 21.82 -6.53 -14.60
CA GLN A 65 22.21 -6.18 -15.97
C GLN A 65 23.63 -5.61 -16.03
N THR A 66 23.99 -4.78 -15.08
CA THR A 66 25.34 -4.22 -14.97
C THR A 66 26.36 -5.30 -14.64
N ILE A 67 26.02 -6.24 -13.76
CA ILE A 67 26.90 -7.40 -13.45
C ILE A 67 27.17 -8.23 -14.70
N VAL A 68 26.14 -8.54 -15.47
CA VAL A 68 26.28 -9.29 -16.73
C VAL A 68 27.21 -8.54 -17.71
N SER A 69 27.01 -7.23 -17.84
CA SER A 69 27.87 -6.38 -18.66
C SER A 69 29.31 -6.37 -18.17
N ALA A 70 29.52 -6.27 -16.87
CA ALA A 70 30.85 -6.32 -16.26
C ALA A 70 31.55 -7.67 -16.54
N LEU A 71 30.84 -8.79 -16.43
CA LEU A 71 31.37 -10.11 -16.73
C LEU A 71 31.77 -10.24 -18.22
N GLN A 72 30.95 -9.69 -19.12
CA GLN A 72 31.25 -9.68 -20.55
C GLN A 72 32.50 -8.84 -20.90
N GLN A 73 32.76 -7.81 -20.12
CA GLN A 73 33.88 -6.89 -20.32
C GLN A 73 35.14 -7.29 -19.52
N ASN A 74 35.12 -8.43 -18.85
CA ASN A 74 36.18 -8.88 -17.95
C ASN A 74 36.52 -7.80 -16.88
N ASP A 75 35.50 -7.16 -16.37
CA ASP A 75 35.62 -6.21 -15.27
C ASP A 75 35.65 -6.98 -13.94
N TYR A 76 36.16 -6.35 -12.90
CA TYR A 76 36.25 -6.95 -11.59
C TYR A 76 35.76 -6.03 -10.48
N ILE A 77 35.33 -6.61 -9.39
CA ILE A 77 34.84 -5.90 -8.23
C ILE A 77 36.02 -5.34 -7.44
N THR A 78 35.98 -4.05 -7.16
CA THR A 78 37.00 -3.35 -6.37
C THR A 78 36.59 -3.09 -4.94
N GLY A 79 35.32 -3.19 -4.62
CA GLY A 79 34.83 -2.99 -3.27
C GLY A 79 33.37 -3.42 -3.09
N VAL A 80 33.04 -3.76 -1.87
CA VAL A 80 31.65 -4.05 -1.43
C VAL A 80 31.42 -3.32 -0.11
N THR A 81 30.46 -2.43 -0.10
CA THR A 81 30.12 -1.62 1.08
C THR A 81 28.70 -1.92 1.52
N PRO A 82 28.46 -2.25 2.77
CA PRO A 82 27.10 -2.47 3.26
C PRO A 82 26.31 -1.16 3.32
N ILE A 83 25.02 -1.27 3.03
CA ILE A 83 24.05 -0.19 3.22
C ILE A 83 23.27 -0.52 4.48
N THR A 84 23.25 0.42 5.42
CA THR A 84 22.58 0.22 6.72
C THR A 84 21.44 1.19 6.88
N GLU A 85 20.32 0.71 7.42
CA GLU A 85 19.17 1.51 7.81
C GLU A 85 18.71 1.03 9.20
N GLY A 86 18.61 1.95 10.15
CA GLY A 86 18.20 1.60 11.52
C GLY A 86 19.11 0.57 12.22
N GLY A 87 20.40 0.53 11.89
CA GLY A 87 21.36 -0.43 12.45
C GLY A 87 21.37 -1.80 11.77
N ASN A 88 20.50 -2.01 10.79
CA ASN A 88 20.45 -3.27 10.03
C ASN A 88 21.01 -3.09 8.62
N THR A 89 21.73 -4.07 8.15
CA THR A 89 22.20 -4.09 6.76
C THR A 89 21.05 -4.44 5.85
N ILE A 90 20.72 -3.53 4.95
CA ILE A 90 19.60 -3.67 3.99
C ILE A 90 20.05 -3.99 2.58
N GLY A 91 21.32 -3.93 2.31
CA GLY A 91 21.88 -4.20 0.99
C GLY A 91 23.37 -3.91 0.94
N TYR A 92 23.89 -3.91 -0.27
CA TYR A 92 25.30 -3.64 -0.54
C TYR A 92 25.47 -2.77 -1.76
N THR A 93 26.45 -1.87 -1.72
CA THR A 93 26.96 -1.19 -2.89
C THR A 93 28.22 -1.93 -3.37
N ILE A 94 28.22 -2.33 -4.63
CA ILE A 94 29.32 -3.02 -5.28
C ILE A 94 29.98 -2.07 -6.28
N THR A 95 31.29 -1.88 -6.13
CA THR A 95 32.07 -1.03 -7.03
C THR A 95 32.93 -1.88 -7.95
N PHE A 96 33.01 -1.46 -9.20
CA PHE A 96 33.79 -2.11 -10.24
C PHE A 96 34.97 -1.21 -10.69
N MET A 97 35.93 -1.80 -11.35
CA MET A 97 37.06 -1.03 -11.90
C MET A 97 36.65 -0.15 -13.08
N LYS A 98 35.82 -0.68 -13.97
CA LYS A 98 35.44 -0.02 -15.23
C LYS A 98 34.00 0.45 -15.23
N ASN A 99 33.09 -0.33 -14.69
CA ASN A 99 31.67 -0.06 -14.68
C ASN A 99 31.25 0.81 -13.48
N ARG A 100 30.05 1.39 -13.59
CA ARG A 100 29.48 2.18 -12.50
C ARG A 100 29.17 1.31 -11.29
N PRO A 101 29.25 1.86 -10.08
CA PRO A 101 28.80 1.17 -8.89
C PRO A 101 27.33 0.78 -9.01
N ILE A 102 26.98 -0.34 -8.43
CA ILE A 102 25.61 -0.84 -8.34
C ILE A 102 25.19 -1.01 -6.90
N THR A 103 23.88 -1.02 -6.69
CA THR A 103 23.28 -1.31 -5.39
C THR A 103 22.41 -2.55 -5.52
N ILE A 104 22.56 -3.47 -4.57
CA ILE A 104 21.72 -4.65 -4.43
C ILE A 104 21.08 -4.61 -3.05
N TYR A 105 19.77 -4.60 -3.01
CA TYR A 105 19.01 -4.66 -1.77
C TYR A 105 18.65 -6.09 -1.43
N HIS A 106 18.70 -6.38 -0.12
CA HIS A 106 18.13 -7.62 0.38
C HIS A 106 16.61 -7.62 0.13
N GLY A 107 16.07 -8.77 -0.23
CA GLY A 107 14.63 -8.96 -0.18
C GLY A 107 14.16 -8.82 1.27
N LYS A 108 12.87 -8.48 1.44
CA LYS A 108 12.24 -8.52 2.75
C LYS A 108 12.43 -9.93 3.31
N ASP A 109 13.01 -10.04 4.51
CA ASP A 109 13.15 -11.32 5.18
C ASP A 109 11.79 -12.02 5.21
N GLY A 110 11.65 -13.01 4.35
CA GLY A 110 10.57 -13.96 4.51
C GLY A 110 10.67 -14.47 5.94
N LYS A 111 9.54 -14.79 6.56
CA LYS A 111 9.54 -15.52 7.82
C LYS A 111 10.63 -16.58 7.73
N LYS A 112 11.58 -16.53 8.68
CA LYS A 112 12.62 -17.54 8.80
C LYS A 112 12.00 -18.89 8.48
N GLY A 113 12.35 -19.46 7.32
CA GLY A 113 11.81 -20.75 6.91
C GLY A 113 12.03 -21.70 8.06
N GLU A 114 11.01 -22.43 8.45
CA GLU A 114 11.16 -23.47 9.44
C GLU A 114 12.35 -24.33 9.05
N ASP A 115 13.22 -24.61 10.01
CA ASP A 115 14.48 -25.34 9.82
C ASP A 115 14.31 -26.78 9.30
N GLY A 116 13.26 -27.03 8.52
CA GLY A 116 12.95 -28.34 8.00
C GLY A 116 13.56 -28.68 6.64
N ILE A 117 14.40 -27.82 6.09
CA ILE A 117 14.91 -27.99 4.71
C ILE A 117 16.44 -28.13 4.69
N THR A 118 17.01 -28.49 5.74
CA THR A 118 18.45 -28.88 5.72
C THR A 118 18.62 -30.32 5.39
#